data_6350c234cdb29432cad6d6e1960546a1
#
_entry.id   6350c234cdb29432cad6d6e1960546a1
#
_cell.length_a   1.000
_cell.length_b   1.000
_cell.length_c   1.000
_cell.angle_alpha   90.00
_cell.angle_beta   90.00
_cell.angle_gamma   90.00
#
_symmetry.space_group_name_H-M   'P 1'
#
loop_
_entity.id
_entity.type
_entity.pdbx_description
1 polymer ?
#
loop_
_entity_poly.entity_id
_entity_poly.type
_entity_poly.pdbx_seq_one_letter_code
_entity_poly.pdbx_strand_id
1 'polypeptide(L)'
;MTDKPAGEWEPKVIGFLCNWCSYAGADLCGVSRYQYPTNIRAVRVMCSTRISPHLVLDIFRAGADGVLLGGCHIGDCHYISGNFYTEKRVRLMMRLLEESGVEPERLRLEWVSASEGEKFSKIVTEFTEQVRKLGPSKVKKDEKLNAKLAAADSASETFRLKALVGKELNLVNKGNAYNNKLDPAELDRIIDSATEEEFERSLILELSRNKPRSVKELGEIMEVPTDKVLRHIVVLRQRNMIAMEHPEGFTPTYKTIEIGGEQ
;
A
#
# COMPACT_ATOMS: atom_id res chain seq x y z
N MET A 1 -32.26 -10.75 10.64
CA MET A 1 -31.75 -9.40 10.89
C MET A 1 -31.58 -9.30 12.40
N THR A 2 -30.37 -9.43 12.91
CA THR A 2 -30.09 -9.23 14.34
C THR A 2 -29.93 -7.74 14.57
N ASP A 3 -30.92 -7.13 15.24
CA ASP A 3 -30.84 -5.75 15.72
C ASP A 3 -29.62 -5.62 16.65
N LYS A 4 -28.55 -5.03 16.15
CA LYS A 4 -27.41 -4.61 17.00
C LYS A 4 -27.77 -3.30 17.70
N PRO A 5 -27.37 -3.12 18.95
CA PRO A 5 -27.63 -1.88 19.67
C PRO A 5 -26.98 -0.69 18.93
N ALA A 6 -27.72 0.38 18.76
CA ALA A 6 -27.26 1.63 18.17
C ALA A 6 -26.09 2.19 18.99
N GLY A 7 -24.85 2.13 18.46
CA GLY A 7 -23.65 2.69 19.08
C GLY A 7 -22.39 1.81 19.01
N GLU A 8 -22.50 0.55 18.58
CA GLU A 8 -21.32 -0.31 18.41
C GLU A 8 -20.60 0.01 17.09
N TRP A 9 -19.27 0.23 17.15
CA TRP A 9 -18.46 0.48 15.98
C TRP A 9 -18.48 -0.70 15.01
N GLU A 10 -18.62 -0.42 13.71
CA GLU A 10 -18.59 -1.41 12.65
C GLU A 10 -17.49 -1.08 11.62
N PRO A 11 -16.75 -2.09 11.16
CA PRO A 11 -15.67 -1.89 10.18
C PRO A 11 -16.19 -1.33 8.86
N LYS A 12 -15.45 -0.38 8.29
CA LYS A 12 -15.64 0.12 6.92
C LYS A 12 -14.67 -0.60 5.99
N VAL A 13 -15.18 -1.56 5.22
CA VAL A 13 -14.38 -2.38 4.30
C VAL A 13 -14.68 -1.97 2.86
N ILE A 14 -13.62 -1.76 2.08
CA ILE A 14 -13.71 -1.56 0.63
C ILE A 14 -13.25 -2.84 -0.06
N GLY A 15 -14.09 -3.41 -0.93
CA GLY A 15 -13.77 -4.60 -1.71
C GLY A 15 -13.58 -4.26 -3.19
N PHE A 16 -12.38 -4.41 -3.73
CA PHE A 16 -12.15 -4.31 -5.17
C PHE A 16 -12.25 -5.70 -5.80
N LEU A 17 -13.25 -5.90 -6.63
CA LEU A 17 -13.58 -7.20 -7.18
C LEU A 17 -13.38 -7.20 -8.70
N CYS A 18 -12.57 -8.14 -9.18
CA CYS A 18 -12.33 -8.34 -10.60
C CYS A 18 -13.63 -8.74 -11.32
N ASN A 19 -13.95 -8.01 -12.40
CA ASN A 19 -15.15 -8.21 -13.21
C ASN A 19 -15.36 -9.65 -13.66
N TRP A 20 -14.28 -10.34 -14.05
CA TRP A 20 -14.35 -11.62 -14.73
C TRP A 20 -14.44 -12.83 -13.81
N CYS A 21 -14.17 -12.63 -12.51
CA CYS A 21 -14.14 -13.72 -11.53
C CYS A 21 -14.79 -13.32 -10.20
N SER A 22 -14.09 -12.61 -9.32
CA SER A 22 -14.55 -12.36 -7.96
C SER A 22 -15.85 -11.52 -7.88
N TYR A 23 -16.09 -10.61 -8.83
CA TYR A 23 -17.37 -9.89 -8.90
C TYR A 23 -18.51 -10.82 -9.34
N ALA A 24 -18.27 -11.66 -10.36
CA ALA A 24 -19.25 -12.66 -10.77
C ALA A 24 -19.51 -13.70 -9.66
N GLY A 25 -18.49 -14.08 -8.87
CA GLY A 25 -18.64 -14.88 -7.66
C GLY A 25 -19.50 -14.19 -6.59
N ALA A 26 -19.35 -12.87 -6.42
CA ALA A 26 -20.20 -12.07 -5.56
C ALA A 26 -21.67 -12.03 -6.05
N ASP A 27 -21.89 -11.89 -7.36
CA ASP A 27 -23.22 -11.96 -7.96
C ASP A 27 -23.86 -13.34 -7.72
N LEU A 28 -23.12 -14.43 -7.95
CA LEU A 28 -23.57 -15.79 -7.66
C LEU A 28 -23.90 -15.95 -6.17
N CYS A 29 -23.10 -15.38 -5.27
CA CYS A 29 -23.36 -15.38 -3.84
C CYS A 29 -24.73 -14.76 -3.53
N GLY A 30 -25.05 -13.61 -4.13
CA GLY A 30 -26.34 -12.92 -3.98
C GLY A 30 -27.49 -13.74 -4.53
N VAL A 31 -27.38 -14.28 -5.73
CA VAL A 31 -28.44 -15.12 -6.37
C VAL A 31 -28.67 -16.39 -5.57
N SER A 32 -27.64 -17.00 -5.03
CA SER A 32 -27.72 -18.21 -4.19
C SER A 32 -28.10 -17.91 -2.74
N ARG A 33 -28.32 -16.63 -2.38
CA ARG A 33 -28.74 -16.16 -1.05
C ARG A 33 -27.77 -16.51 0.08
N TYR A 34 -26.47 -16.67 -0.22
CA TYR A 34 -25.46 -16.78 0.82
C TYR A 34 -25.35 -15.44 1.56
N GLN A 35 -25.36 -15.50 2.89
CA GLN A 35 -25.32 -14.30 3.73
C GLN A 35 -23.88 -13.96 4.13
N TYR A 36 -23.56 -12.68 4.14
CA TYR A 36 -22.30 -12.13 4.67
C TYR A 36 -22.54 -10.73 5.26
N PRO A 37 -21.64 -10.21 6.10
CA PRO A 37 -21.77 -8.89 6.71
C PRO A 37 -21.88 -7.77 5.67
N THR A 38 -22.75 -6.79 5.91
CA THR A 38 -23.00 -5.66 5.01
C THR A 38 -21.93 -4.56 5.07
N ASN A 39 -20.84 -4.81 5.80
CA ASN A 39 -19.77 -3.87 6.06
C ASN A 39 -18.90 -3.56 4.82
N ILE A 40 -18.95 -4.43 3.81
CA ILE A 40 -18.18 -4.28 2.58
C ILE A 40 -18.88 -3.40 1.56
N ARG A 41 -18.13 -2.50 0.93
CA ARG A 41 -18.53 -1.76 -0.27
C ARG A 41 -17.77 -2.33 -1.46
N ALA A 42 -18.47 -3.06 -2.32
CA ALA A 42 -17.87 -3.66 -3.52
C ALA A 42 -17.69 -2.62 -4.63
N VAL A 43 -16.47 -2.53 -5.12
CA VAL A 43 -16.08 -1.75 -6.30
C VAL A 43 -15.66 -2.72 -7.39
N ARG A 44 -16.39 -2.71 -8.50
CA ARG A 44 -16.11 -3.55 -9.66
C ARG A 44 -14.97 -2.95 -10.48
N VAL A 45 -13.93 -3.74 -10.75
CA VAL A 45 -12.78 -3.35 -11.57
C VAL A 45 -12.57 -4.36 -12.69
N MET A 46 -12.06 -3.93 -13.83
CA MET A 46 -11.87 -4.83 -14.99
C MET A 46 -10.85 -5.93 -14.70
N CYS A 47 -9.83 -5.64 -13.90
CA CYS A 47 -8.86 -6.62 -13.42
C CYS A 47 -8.29 -6.15 -12.08
N SER A 48 -8.01 -7.05 -11.16
CA SER A 48 -7.39 -6.73 -9.86
C SER A 48 -6.05 -6.00 -9.99
N THR A 49 -5.31 -6.22 -11.08
CA THR A 49 -4.07 -5.49 -11.36
C THR A 49 -4.24 -4.00 -11.66
N ARG A 50 -5.48 -3.52 -11.88
CA ARG A 50 -5.75 -2.07 -12.03
C ARG A 50 -5.62 -1.29 -10.73
N ILE A 51 -5.65 -1.99 -9.60
CA ILE A 51 -5.53 -1.36 -8.29
C ILE A 51 -4.07 -1.01 -8.05
N SER A 52 -3.79 0.29 -7.97
CA SER A 52 -2.46 0.81 -7.65
C SER A 52 -2.23 0.81 -6.13
N PRO A 53 -0.97 0.71 -5.68
CA PRO A 53 -0.63 0.93 -4.29
C PRO A 53 -1.12 2.28 -3.77
N HIS A 54 -0.91 3.36 -4.52
CA HIS A 54 -1.40 4.69 -4.21
C HIS A 54 -2.90 4.69 -3.85
N LEU A 55 -3.76 4.10 -4.68
CA LEU A 55 -5.20 4.07 -4.42
C LEU A 55 -5.54 3.39 -3.08
N VAL A 56 -4.88 2.28 -2.76
CA VAL A 56 -5.15 1.54 -1.50
C VAL A 56 -4.69 2.34 -0.29
N LEU A 57 -3.49 2.94 -0.36
CA LEU A 57 -2.95 3.75 0.74
C LEU A 57 -3.80 5.01 0.97
N ASP A 58 -4.29 5.65 -0.11
CA ASP A 58 -5.18 6.81 -0.01
C ASP A 58 -6.55 6.45 0.60
N ILE A 59 -7.08 5.27 0.30
CA ILE A 59 -8.31 4.74 0.92
C ILE A 59 -8.13 4.55 2.44
N PHE A 60 -6.99 4.05 2.91
CA PHE A 60 -6.70 3.98 4.35
C PHE A 60 -6.58 5.38 4.96
N ARG A 61 -5.95 6.34 4.27
CA ARG A 61 -5.91 7.75 4.70
C ARG A 61 -7.31 8.37 4.75
N ALA A 62 -8.17 8.00 3.81
CA ALA A 62 -9.58 8.40 3.81
C ALA A 62 -10.40 7.74 4.94
N GLY A 63 -9.84 6.78 5.69
CA GLY A 63 -10.40 6.19 6.91
C GLY A 63 -11.20 4.92 6.68
N ALA A 64 -10.86 4.13 5.70
CA ALA A 64 -11.27 2.74 5.64
C ALA A 64 -10.55 1.94 6.74
N ASP A 65 -11.24 0.94 7.27
CA ASP A 65 -10.70 0.04 8.30
C ASP A 65 -10.09 -1.22 7.69
N GLY A 66 -10.50 -1.59 6.46
CA GLY A 66 -9.96 -2.71 5.73
C GLY A 66 -10.18 -2.60 4.22
N VAL A 67 -9.28 -3.22 3.44
CA VAL A 67 -9.37 -3.32 1.97
C VAL A 67 -9.24 -4.78 1.55
N LEU A 68 -10.24 -5.29 0.82
CA LEU A 68 -10.24 -6.62 0.23
C LEU A 68 -10.02 -6.53 -1.27
N LEU A 69 -9.03 -7.24 -1.80
CA LEU A 69 -8.80 -7.37 -3.23
C LEU A 69 -9.21 -8.78 -3.68
N GLY A 70 -10.16 -8.87 -4.59
CA GLY A 70 -10.60 -10.13 -5.19
C GLY A 70 -10.09 -10.26 -6.62
N GLY A 71 -9.36 -11.34 -6.91
CA GLY A 71 -8.81 -11.63 -8.22
C GLY A 71 -9.14 -13.04 -8.72
N CYS A 72 -8.77 -13.34 -9.98
CA CYS A 72 -8.87 -14.66 -10.57
C CYS A 72 -7.80 -15.59 -9.99
N HIS A 73 -8.08 -16.88 -9.88
CA HIS A 73 -7.08 -17.89 -9.54
C HIS A 73 -5.86 -17.78 -10.46
N ILE A 74 -4.69 -18.15 -9.92
CA ILE A 74 -3.45 -18.16 -10.69
C ILE A 74 -3.59 -19.12 -11.88
N GLY A 75 -3.32 -18.63 -13.08
CA GLY A 75 -3.54 -19.34 -14.33
C GLY A 75 -4.85 -19.06 -15.04
N ASP A 76 -5.89 -18.56 -14.33
CA ASP A 76 -7.24 -18.32 -14.88
C ASP A 76 -7.54 -16.85 -15.17
N CYS A 77 -6.51 -15.99 -15.18
CA CYS A 77 -6.73 -14.57 -15.41
C CYS A 77 -7.22 -14.29 -16.85
N HIS A 78 -8.34 -13.59 -16.98
CA HIS A 78 -8.87 -13.17 -18.28
C HIS A 78 -7.85 -12.41 -19.15
N TYR A 79 -6.92 -11.69 -18.51
CA TYR A 79 -5.83 -10.96 -19.16
C TYR A 79 -4.48 -11.73 -19.05
N ILE A 80 -4.53 -13.05 -18.90
CA ILE A 80 -3.41 -14.01 -18.87
C ILE A 80 -2.54 -13.85 -17.61
N SER A 81 -1.93 -12.69 -17.37
CA SER A 81 -0.92 -12.48 -16.32
C SER A 81 -1.29 -11.43 -15.25
N GLY A 82 -2.50 -10.87 -15.32
CA GLY A 82 -2.89 -9.77 -14.42
C GLY A 82 -2.82 -10.14 -12.94
N ASN A 83 -3.24 -11.35 -12.55
CA ASN A 83 -3.21 -11.83 -11.18
C ASN A 83 -1.77 -11.96 -10.62
N PHE A 84 -0.78 -12.37 -11.42
CA PHE A 84 0.63 -12.37 -11.01
C PHE A 84 1.12 -10.96 -10.65
N TYR A 85 0.77 -9.95 -11.44
CA TYR A 85 1.12 -8.57 -11.13
C TYR A 85 0.34 -8.04 -9.92
N THR A 86 -0.90 -8.49 -9.71
CA THR A 86 -1.66 -8.16 -8.50
C THR A 86 -0.95 -8.63 -7.24
N GLU A 87 -0.49 -9.88 -7.23
CA GLU A 87 0.23 -10.46 -6.11
C GLU A 87 1.46 -9.62 -5.72
N LYS A 88 2.27 -9.23 -6.73
CA LYS A 88 3.48 -8.43 -6.52
C LYS A 88 3.16 -7.03 -5.96
N ARG A 89 2.11 -6.39 -6.47
CA ARG A 89 1.65 -5.10 -5.96
C ARG A 89 1.11 -5.18 -4.55
N VAL A 90 0.34 -6.22 -4.24
CA VAL A 90 -0.21 -6.41 -2.89
C VAL A 90 0.93 -6.63 -1.88
N ARG A 91 1.97 -7.38 -2.23
CA ARG A 91 3.16 -7.53 -1.38
C ARG A 91 3.82 -6.17 -1.09
N LEU A 92 4.00 -5.32 -2.12
CA LEU A 92 4.50 -3.95 -1.92
C LEU A 92 3.58 -3.14 -1.00
N MET A 93 2.25 -3.22 -1.20
CA MET A 93 1.28 -2.52 -0.36
C MET A 93 1.38 -2.95 1.10
N MET A 94 1.45 -4.26 1.36
CA MET A 94 1.59 -4.81 2.71
C MET A 94 2.87 -4.31 3.38
N ARG A 95 3.99 -4.29 2.64
CA ARG A 95 5.26 -3.77 3.14
C ARG A 95 5.18 -2.28 3.48
N LEU A 96 4.57 -1.48 2.61
CA LEU A 96 4.38 -0.04 2.86
C LEU A 96 3.44 0.25 4.03
N LEU A 97 2.40 -0.57 4.24
CA LEU A 97 1.55 -0.49 5.43
C LEU A 97 2.37 -0.79 6.70
N GLU A 98 3.17 -1.84 6.70
CA GLU A 98 4.06 -2.20 7.81
C GLU A 98 5.02 -1.07 8.15
N GLU A 99 5.74 -0.50 7.15
CA GLU A 99 6.64 0.63 7.34
C GLU A 99 5.92 1.88 7.90
N SER A 100 4.68 2.10 7.49
CA SER A 100 3.89 3.22 8.01
C SER A 100 3.37 2.99 9.44
N GLY A 101 3.38 1.75 9.93
CA GLY A 101 2.82 1.34 11.23
C GLY A 101 1.31 1.07 11.19
N VAL A 102 0.75 0.87 9.99
CA VAL A 102 -0.62 0.38 9.81
C VAL A 102 -0.57 -1.14 9.68
N GLU A 103 -1.45 -1.83 10.40
CA GLU A 103 -1.49 -3.29 10.42
C GLU A 103 -1.72 -3.85 9.00
N PRO A 104 -0.75 -4.61 8.41
CA PRO A 104 -0.89 -5.18 7.06
C PRO A 104 -2.10 -6.10 6.89
N GLU A 105 -2.57 -6.68 8.00
CA GLU A 105 -3.75 -7.55 8.06
C GLU A 105 -5.05 -6.82 7.70
N ARG A 106 -5.04 -5.48 7.61
CA ARG A 106 -6.15 -4.68 7.09
C ARG A 106 -6.27 -4.73 5.57
N LEU A 107 -5.25 -5.26 4.89
CA LEU A 107 -5.26 -5.54 3.46
C LEU A 107 -5.28 -7.04 3.24
N ARG A 108 -6.23 -7.54 2.44
CA ARG A 108 -6.36 -8.96 2.11
C ARG A 108 -6.53 -9.16 0.61
N LEU A 109 -5.77 -10.08 0.04
CA LEU A 109 -5.91 -10.54 -1.33
C LEU A 109 -6.48 -11.96 -1.34
N GLU A 110 -7.53 -12.16 -2.15
CA GLU A 110 -8.16 -13.46 -2.29
C GLU A 110 -8.43 -13.82 -3.75
N TRP A 111 -8.28 -15.08 -4.05
CA TRP A 111 -8.59 -15.64 -5.36
C TRP A 111 -9.95 -16.32 -5.34
N VAL A 112 -10.89 -15.79 -6.14
CA VAL A 112 -12.27 -16.28 -6.20
C VAL A 112 -12.69 -16.38 -7.66
N SER A 113 -13.18 -17.55 -8.07
CA SER A 113 -13.76 -17.75 -9.41
C SER A 113 -15.23 -17.34 -9.46
N ALA A 114 -15.78 -17.25 -10.67
CA ALA A 114 -17.18 -16.90 -10.90
C ALA A 114 -18.16 -17.94 -10.29
N SER A 115 -17.73 -19.20 -10.12
CA SER A 115 -18.54 -20.28 -9.55
C SER A 115 -18.43 -20.42 -8.03
N GLU A 116 -17.57 -19.63 -7.36
CA GLU A 116 -17.25 -19.75 -5.93
C GLU A 116 -18.03 -18.76 -5.04
N GLY A 117 -19.36 -18.63 -5.25
CA GLY A 117 -20.19 -17.71 -4.46
C GLY A 117 -20.20 -17.99 -2.95
N GLU A 118 -20.21 -19.27 -2.54
CA GLU A 118 -20.12 -19.64 -1.12
C GLU A 118 -18.75 -19.25 -0.52
N LYS A 119 -17.67 -19.50 -1.24
CA LYS A 119 -16.31 -19.08 -0.83
C LYS A 119 -16.23 -17.57 -0.66
N PHE A 120 -16.83 -16.81 -1.58
CA PHE A 120 -16.90 -15.36 -1.47
C PHE A 120 -17.54 -14.90 -0.15
N SER A 121 -18.69 -15.49 0.21
CA SER A 121 -19.37 -15.15 1.48
C SER A 121 -18.51 -15.46 2.71
N LYS A 122 -17.81 -16.59 2.71
CA LYS A 122 -16.89 -16.98 3.79
C LYS A 122 -15.73 -15.98 3.91
N ILE A 123 -15.09 -15.63 2.80
CA ILE A 123 -13.98 -14.66 2.76
C ILE A 123 -14.40 -13.32 3.32
N VAL A 124 -15.55 -12.78 2.88
CA VAL A 124 -16.04 -11.48 3.37
C VAL A 124 -16.34 -11.54 4.87
N THR A 125 -16.92 -12.64 5.34
CA THR A 125 -17.21 -12.83 6.76
C THR A 125 -15.94 -12.88 7.60
N GLU A 126 -15.01 -13.74 7.22
CA GLU A 126 -13.72 -13.89 7.90
C GLU A 126 -12.92 -12.57 7.94
N PHE A 127 -12.86 -11.87 6.81
CA PHE A 127 -12.13 -10.61 6.73
C PHE A 127 -12.79 -9.51 7.57
N THR A 128 -14.13 -9.43 7.57
CA THR A 128 -14.85 -8.48 8.42
C THR A 128 -14.58 -8.75 9.89
N GLU A 129 -14.56 -10.02 10.32
CA GLU A 129 -14.23 -10.41 11.69
C GLU A 129 -12.75 -10.12 12.04
N GLN A 130 -11.85 -10.34 11.10
CA GLN A 130 -10.42 -9.98 11.26
C GLN A 130 -10.27 -8.47 11.51
N VAL A 131 -10.87 -7.63 10.67
CA VAL A 131 -10.83 -6.17 10.82
C VAL A 131 -11.53 -5.73 12.12
N ARG A 132 -12.63 -6.40 12.50
CA ARG A 132 -13.32 -6.13 13.78
C ARG A 132 -12.41 -6.39 14.99
N LYS A 133 -11.61 -7.46 14.97
CA LYS A 133 -10.64 -7.78 16.03
C LYS A 133 -9.50 -6.76 16.11
N LEU A 134 -9.04 -6.22 14.97
CA LEU A 134 -8.02 -5.16 14.92
C LEU A 134 -8.57 -3.82 15.46
N GLY A 135 -9.89 -3.64 15.47
CA GLY A 135 -10.53 -2.40 15.89
C GLY A 135 -10.47 -1.29 14.83
N PRO A 136 -11.00 -0.08 15.15
CA PRO A 136 -11.05 1.04 14.22
C PRO A 136 -9.65 1.51 13.82
N SER A 137 -9.49 1.87 12.54
CA SER A 137 -8.27 2.48 12.03
C SER A 137 -7.97 3.80 12.76
N LYS A 138 -6.73 3.94 13.22
CA LYS A 138 -6.26 5.14 13.95
C LYS A 138 -5.76 6.24 13.01
N VAL A 139 -5.61 5.96 11.71
CA VAL A 139 -4.97 6.86 10.73
C VAL A 139 -5.55 8.27 10.75
N LYS A 140 -6.87 8.43 10.81
CA LYS A 140 -7.51 9.76 10.86
C LYS A 140 -7.34 10.51 12.17
N LYS A 141 -7.05 9.82 13.26
CA LYS A 141 -6.95 10.42 14.61
C LYS A 141 -5.51 10.65 15.04
N ASP A 142 -4.57 10.01 14.40
CA ASP A 142 -3.14 10.07 14.69
C ASP A 142 -2.41 10.76 13.54
N GLU A 143 -2.02 12.01 13.74
CA GLU A 143 -1.31 12.83 12.73
C GLU A 143 0.05 12.22 12.35
N LYS A 144 0.75 11.59 13.31
CA LYS A 144 2.04 10.94 13.05
C LYS A 144 1.84 9.72 12.13
N LEU A 145 0.82 8.92 12.41
CA LEU A 145 0.48 7.76 11.59
C LEU A 145 0.01 8.19 10.18
N ASN A 146 -0.79 9.25 10.10
CA ASN A 146 -1.22 9.80 8.81
C ASN A 146 -0.05 10.32 7.98
N ALA A 147 0.93 11.02 8.61
CA ALA A 147 2.13 11.49 7.93
C ALA A 147 2.99 10.32 7.41
N LYS A 148 3.16 9.25 8.20
CA LYS A 148 3.84 8.03 7.77
C LYS A 148 3.12 7.36 6.60
N LEU A 149 1.79 7.29 6.63
CA LEU A 149 1.02 6.70 5.55
C LEU A 149 1.04 7.59 4.29
N ALA A 150 1.11 8.93 4.43
CA ALA A 150 1.34 9.84 3.31
C ALA A 150 2.73 9.65 2.68
N ALA A 151 3.75 9.38 3.51
CA ALA A 151 5.08 9.04 3.03
C ALA A 151 5.10 7.69 2.28
N ALA A 152 4.40 6.66 2.80
CA ALA A 152 4.24 5.38 2.13
C ALA A 152 3.55 5.52 0.77
N ASP A 153 2.51 6.35 0.71
CA ASP A 153 1.80 6.69 -0.51
C ASP A 153 2.74 7.34 -1.54
N SER A 154 3.47 8.38 -1.15
CA SER A 154 4.48 9.03 -2.00
C SER A 154 5.58 8.07 -2.44
N ALA A 155 6.06 7.17 -1.57
CA ALA A 155 7.05 6.15 -1.89
C ALA A 155 6.54 5.20 -2.98
N SER A 156 5.26 4.79 -2.92
CA SER A 156 4.63 3.89 -3.88
C SER A 156 4.63 4.44 -5.31
N GLU A 157 4.66 5.76 -5.45
CA GLU A 157 4.64 6.48 -6.72
C GLU A 157 6.05 6.72 -7.30
N THR A 158 7.12 6.41 -6.55
CA THR A 158 8.49 6.60 -7.04
C THR A 158 8.77 5.71 -8.25
N PHE A 159 9.56 6.25 -9.19
CA PHE A 159 9.97 5.51 -10.38
C PHE A 159 10.69 4.21 -10.04
N ARG A 160 11.52 4.22 -8.97
CA ARG A 160 12.30 3.05 -8.55
C ARG A 160 11.39 1.88 -8.16
N LEU A 161 10.40 2.10 -7.28
CA LEU A 161 9.49 1.03 -6.84
C LEU A 161 8.57 0.58 -7.97
N LYS A 162 8.00 1.50 -8.75
CA LYS A 162 7.18 1.16 -9.92
C LYS A 162 7.96 0.31 -10.93
N ALA A 163 9.22 0.66 -11.21
CA ALA A 163 10.05 -0.09 -12.16
C ALA A 163 10.42 -1.47 -11.62
N LEU A 164 10.81 -1.59 -10.35
CA LEU A 164 11.16 -2.87 -9.73
C LEU A 164 9.98 -3.83 -9.74
N VAL A 165 8.83 -3.43 -9.17
CA VAL A 165 7.63 -4.28 -9.09
C VAL A 165 7.07 -4.58 -10.49
N GLY A 166 7.09 -3.60 -11.40
CA GLY A 166 6.62 -3.80 -12.78
C GLY A 166 7.48 -4.75 -13.60
N LYS A 167 8.78 -4.86 -13.30
CA LYS A 167 9.72 -5.74 -14.02
C LYS A 167 9.97 -7.08 -13.32
N GLU A 168 9.55 -7.24 -12.09
CA GLU A 168 9.83 -8.42 -11.25
C GLU A 168 9.56 -9.73 -11.97
N LEU A 169 8.36 -9.89 -12.52
CA LEU A 169 7.97 -11.11 -13.24
C LEU A 169 8.86 -11.40 -14.46
N ASN A 170 9.29 -10.35 -15.16
CA ASN A 170 10.19 -10.49 -16.29
C ASN A 170 11.62 -10.85 -15.86
N LEU A 171 12.12 -10.26 -14.79
CA LEU A 171 13.47 -10.50 -14.27
C LEU A 171 13.64 -11.96 -13.80
N VAL A 172 12.59 -12.53 -13.19
CA VAL A 172 12.58 -13.93 -12.77
C VAL A 172 12.43 -14.89 -13.96
N ASN A 173 11.50 -14.60 -14.88
CA ASN A 173 11.18 -15.54 -15.95
C ASN A 173 12.11 -15.45 -17.17
N LYS A 174 12.46 -14.23 -17.59
CA LYS A 174 13.24 -13.96 -18.81
C LYS A 174 14.69 -13.54 -18.50
N GLY A 175 14.92 -12.94 -17.34
CA GLY A 175 16.23 -12.42 -16.95
C GLY A 175 16.39 -10.92 -17.24
N ASN A 176 17.58 -10.41 -16.88
CA ASN A 176 18.00 -9.03 -17.11
C ASN A 176 18.54 -8.82 -18.54
N ALA A 177 19.07 -7.64 -18.85
CA ALA A 177 19.63 -7.30 -20.17
C ALA A 177 20.82 -8.19 -20.60
N TYR A 178 21.42 -8.92 -19.66
CA TYR A 178 22.52 -9.87 -19.91
C TYR A 178 22.01 -11.33 -19.94
N ASN A 179 20.69 -11.56 -20.03
CA ASN A 179 20.03 -12.87 -19.98
C ASN A 179 20.24 -13.64 -18.67
N ASN A 180 20.67 -12.99 -17.60
CA ASN A 180 20.79 -13.62 -16.29
C ASN A 180 19.45 -13.50 -15.56
N LYS A 181 18.86 -14.65 -15.21
CA LYS A 181 17.67 -14.73 -14.36
C LYS A 181 18.08 -14.42 -12.92
N LEU A 182 17.28 -13.60 -12.25
CA LEU A 182 17.47 -13.33 -10.84
C LEU A 182 16.78 -14.40 -10.00
N ASP A 183 17.42 -14.79 -8.90
CA ASP A 183 16.78 -15.60 -7.89
C ASP A 183 15.62 -14.82 -7.25
N PRO A 184 14.40 -15.42 -7.15
CA PRO A 184 13.25 -14.76 -6.53
C PRO A 184 13.53 -14.21 -5.12
N ALA A 185 14.25 -14.97 -4.28
CA ALA A 185 14.58 -14.55 -2.92
C ALA A 185 15.58 -13.39 -2.87
N GLU A 186 16.50 -13.31 -3.84
CA GLU A 186 17.40 -12.17 -3.98
C GLU A 186 16.64 -10.93 -4.44
N LEU A 187 15.75 -11.09 -5.41
CA LEU A 187 14.93 -9.99 -5.91
C LEU A 187 13.97 -9.45 -4.82
N ASP A 188 13.40 -10.34 -4.00
CA ASP A 188 12.57 -9.95 -2.86
C ASP A 188 13.35 -9.07 -1.88
N ARG A 189 14.59 -9.45 -1.52
CA ARG A 189 15.46 -8.63 -0.66
C ARG A 189 15.79 -7.28 -1.26
N ILE A 190 16.02 -7.21 -2.58
CA ILE A 190 16.26 -5.95 -3.29
C ILE A 190 15.02 -5.05 -3.23
N ILE A 191 13.83 -5.61 -3.44
CA ILE A 191 12.57 -4.86 -3.40
C ILE A 191 12.29 -4.38 -1.97
N ASP A 192 12.50 -5.22 -0.95
CA ASP A 192 12.31 -4.85 0.45
C ASP A 192 13.24 -3.71 0.86
N SER A 193 14.55 -3.81 0.55
CA SER A 193 15.51 -2.75 0.81
C SER A 193 15.18 -1.46 0.06
N ALA A 194 14.75 -1.56 -1.21
CA ALA A 194 14.33 -0.40 -1.99
C ALA A 194 13.07 0.25 -1.41
N THR A 195 12.14 -0.54 -0.87
CA THR A 195 10.90 -0.06 -0.26
C THR A 195 11.19 0.73 1.01
N GLU A 196 12.00 0.17 1.91
CA GLU A 196 12.47 0.84 3.12
C GLU A 196 13.16 2.18 2.79
N GLU A 197 14.11 2.18 1.86
CA GLU A 197 14.84 3.40 1.48
C GLU A 197 13.94 4.48 0.86
N GLU A 198 13.02 4.13 -0.05
CA GLU A 198 12.12 5.11 -0.67
C GLU A 198 11.06 5.58 0.34
N PHE A 199 10.61 4.73 1.27
CA PHE A 199 9.74 5.13 2.37
C PHE A 199 10.44 6.15 3.29
N GLU A 200 11.67 5.87 3.75
CA GLU A 200 12.42 6.79 4.60
C GLU A 200 12.68 8.14 3.90
N ARG A 201 13.04 8.13 2.61
CA ARG A 201 13.19 9.35 1.81
C ARG A 201 11.89 10.15 1.72
N SER A 202 10.78 9.47 1.46
CA SER A 202 9.46 10.11 1.40
C SER A 202 9.04 10.66 2.76
N LEU A 203 9.37 9.98 3.84
CA LEU A 203 9.09 10.45 5.20
C LEU A 203 9.92 11.69 5.57
N ILE A 204 11.20 11.75 5.16
CA ILE A 204 12.02 12.96 5.30
C ILE A 204 11.37 14.14 4.58
N LEU A 205 10.89 13.95 3.35
CA LEU A 205 10.23 14.99 2.59
C LEU A 205 8.94 15.45 3.27
N GLU A 206 8.12 14.52 3.76
CA GLU A 206 6.87 14.86 4.45
C GLU A 206 7.11 15.64 5.74
N LEU A 207 8.08 15.20 6.56
CA LEU A 207 8.45 15.86 7.82
C LEU A 207 9.09 17.23 7.63
N SER A 208 9.75 17.45 6.48
CA SER A 208 10.46 18.70 6.15
C SER A 208 9.63 19.64 5.26
N ARG A 209 8.36 19.32 4.96
CA ARG A 209 7.51 20.10 4.07
C ARG A 209 7.15 21.47 4.66
N ASN A 210 6.59 21.45 5.86
CA ASN A 210 6.08 22.66 6.50
C ASN A 210 7.12 23.39 7.37
N LYS A 211 8.11 22.66 7.88
CA LYS A 211 9.14 23.18 8.78
C LYS A 211 10.49 22.60 8.41
N PRO A 212 11.53 23.43 8.19
CA PRO A 212 12.90 22.96 8.02
C PRO A 212 13.36 22.13 9.22
N ARG A 213 14.08 21.05 8.97
CA ARG A 213 14.58 20.15 10.02
C ARG A 213 16.04 19.82 9.82
N SER A 214 16.76 19.63 10.92
CA SER A 214 18.13 19.14 10.91
C SER A 214 18.20 17.61 10.78
N VAL A 215 19.34 17.08 10.36
CA VAL A 215 19.61 15.63 10.32
C VAL A 215 19.33 14.96 11.67
N LYS A 216 19.72 15.64 12.77
CA LYS A 216 19.55 15.12 14.13
C LYS A 216 18.06 15.03 14.50
N GLU A 217 17.27 16.10 14.28
CA GLU A 217 15.82 16.09 14.52
C GLU A 217 15.11 15.00 13.71
N LEU A 218 15.48 14.85 12.42
CA LEU A 218 14.91 13.81 11.58
C LEU A 218 15.25 12.41 12.11
N GLY A 219 16.50 12.18 12.52
CA GLY A 219 16.91 10.91 13.11
C GLY A 219 16.14 10.55 14.38
N GLU A 220 15.90 11.54 15.25
CA GLU A 220 15.13 11.36 16.48
C GLU A 220 13.63 11.07 16.21
N ILE A 221 13.02 11.79 15.23
CA ILE A 221 11.59 11.60 14.89
C ILE A 221 11.35 10.25 14.19
N MET A 222 12.26 9.87 13.30
CA MET A 222 12.17 8.65 12.50
C MET A 222 12.69 7.42 13.23
N GLU A 223 13.41 7.60 14.34
CA GLU A 223 14.11 6.54 15.07
C GLU A 223 15.16 5.83 14.20
N VAL A 224 15.85 6.59 13.35
CA VAL A 224 16.85 6.12 12.37
C VAL A 224 18.21 6.77 12.67
N PRO A 225 19.32 6.04 12.52
CA PRO A 225 20.66 6.60 12.71
C PRO A 225 20.93 7.84 11.83
N THR A 226 21.57 8.85 12.40
CA THR A 226 21.80 10.15 11.72
C THR A 226 22.63 10.02 10.44
N ASP A 227 23.56 9.05 10.38
CA ASP A 227 24.35 8.76 9.18
C ASP A 227 23.48 8.20 8.03
N LYS A 228 22.47 7.38 8.36
CA LYS A 228 21.49 6.90 7.37
C LYS A 228 20.60 8.04 6.86
N VAL A 229 20.12 8.91 7.77
CA VAL A 229 19.35 10.12 7.39
C VAL A 229 20.18 11.03 6.48
N LEU A 230 21.45 11.26 6.82
CA LEU A 230 22.33 12.09 6.00
C LEU A 230 22.52 11.51 4.59
N ARG A 231 22.68 10.20 4.46
CA ARG A 231 22.73 9.52 3.14
C ARG A 231 21.46 9.77 2.32
N HIS A 232 20.29 9.68 2.93
CA HIS A 232 19.02 9.99 2.25
C HIS A 232 18.93 11.45 1.82
N ILE A 233 19.34 12.39 2.67
CA ILE A 233 19.36 13.81 2.34
C ILE A 233 20.29 14.09 1.15
N VAL A 234 21.46 13.46 1.09
CA VAL A 234 22.37 13.59 -0.06
C VAL A 234 21.69 13.16 -1.36
N VAL A 235 21.00 11.99 -1.35
CA VAL A 235 20.26 11.50 -2.50
C VAL A 235 19.10 12.44 -2.88
N LEU A 236 18.35 12.93 -1.91
CA LEU A 236 17.24 13.86 -2.14
C LEU A 236 17.70 15.21 -2.69
N ARG A 237 18.85 15.71 -2.23
CA ARG A 237 19.49 16.90 -2.80
C ARG A 237 19.94 16.70 -4.25
N GLN A 238 20.55 15.56 -4.57
CA GLN A 238 20.90 15.22 -5.94
C GLN A 238 19.68 15.12 -6.88
N ARG A 239 18.52 14.75 -6.33
CA ARG A 239 17.24 14.71 -7.05
C ARG A 239 16.52 16.08 -7.06
N ASN A 240 17.07 17.13 -6.48
CA ASN A 240 16.47 18.45 -6.31
C ASN A 240 15.11 18.42 -5.58
N MET A 241 14.93 17.50 -4.61
CA MET A 241 13.70 17.35 -3.85
C MET A 241 13.73 18.04 -2.49
N ILE A 242 14.94 18.34 -1.98
CA ILE A 242 15.15 19.02 -0.70
C ILE A 242 16.28 20.05 -0.83
N ALA A 243 16.09 21.23 -0.23
CA ALA A 243 17.09 22.28 -0.17
C ALA A 243 17.60 22.46 1.26
N MET A 244 18.84 22.90 1.38
CA MET A 244 19.39 23.41 2.65
C MET A 244 18.88 24.84 2.84
N GLU A 245 18.25 25.10 3.96
CA GLU A 245 17.95 26.48 4.39
C GLU A 245 19.12 27.04 5.21
N HIS A 246 19.13 28.38 5.36
CA HIS A 246 20.19 29.04 6.11
C HIS A 246 20.25 28.50 7.54
N PRO A 247 21.43 28.04 7.98
CA PRO A 247 21.56 27.46 9.30
C PRO A 247 21.34 28.52 10.38
N GLU A 248 20.46 28.23 11.33
CA GLU A 248 20.52 28.92 12.62
C GLU A 248 21.74 28.41 13.39
N GLY A 249 22.82 29.16 13.35
CA GLY A 249 24.14 28.73 13.91
C GLY A 249 24.90 27.80 12.97
N PHE A 250 25.48 26.70 13.53
CA PHE A 250 26.30 25.75 12.78
C PHE A 250 25.55 24.50 12.30
N THR A 251 24.28 24.36 12.60
CA THR A 251 23.49 23.16 12.27
C THR A 251 22.68 23.42 11.01
N PRO A 252 22.98 22.72 9.88
CA PRO A 252 22.19 22.86 8.67
C PRO A 252 20.79 22.27 8.84
N THR A 253 19.79 22.98 8.34
CA THR A 253 18.41 22.50 8.26
C THR A 253 18.00 22.32 6.80
N TYR A 254 17.06 21.45 6.56
CA TYR A 254 16.61 21.05 5.23
C TYR A 254 15.11 21.18 5.11
N LYS A 255 14.66 21.71 3.96
CA LYS A 255 13.24 21.88 3.63
C LYS A 255 12.94 21.27 2.28
N THR A 256 11.79 20.63 2.20
CA THR A 256 11.28 20.05 0.94
C THR A 256 11.02 21.16 -0.08
N ILE A 257 11.50 20.97 -1.30
CA ILE A 257 11.22 21.84 -2.43
C ILE A 257 9.85 21.48 -2.97
N GLU A 258 8.89 22.39 -2.87
CA GLU A 258 7.61 22.26 -3.56
C GLU A 258 7.85 22.56 -5.04
N ILE A 259 7.82 21.55 -5.87
CA ILE A 259 7.73 21.73 -7.32
C ILE A 259 6.33 22.29 -7.56
N GLY A 260 6.26 23.59 -7.85
CA GLY A 260 4.99 24.25 -8.13
C GLY A 260 4.23 23.47 -9.19
N GLY A 261 3.12 22.86 -8.79
CA GLY A 261 2.17 22.33 -9.73
C GLY A 261 1.60 23.52 -10.48
N GLU A 262 1.82 23.56 -11.79
CA GLU A 262 1.04 24.41 -12.67
C GLU A 262 -0.44 24.10 -12.40
N GLN A 263 -1.19 25.16 -12.06
CA GLN A 263 -2.64 25.15 -11.85
C GLN A 263 -3.35 24.83 -13.17
#